data_0b567bef122f607b8d67300614c5f23e
#
_entry.id   0b567bef122f607b8d67300614c5f23e
#
_cell.length_a   1.000
_cell.length_b   1.000
_cell.length_c   1.000
_cell.angle_alpha   90.00
_cell.angle_beta   90.00
_cell.angle_gamma   90.00
#
_symmetry.space_group_name_H-M   'P 1'
#
loop_
_entity.id
_entity.type
_entity.pdbx_description
1 polymer ?
#
loop_
_entity_poly.entity_id
_entity_poly.type
_entity_poly.pdbx_seq_one_letter_code
_entity_poly.pdbx_strand_id
1 'polypeptide(L)'
;MSQLDSNWSFVDDSKVTPKGFLFAGISAGLKASNKKDLALILAPEGSIFSGMFTQSIVRASCVDICEERIKKTSGFLRAILINSGQANACTGNLGIQHFQIATGKIAELLGIKEEEVLMCSTGVIGVPIQINDLVKNFKFLNLNEKDFINYLKNEKRGWRYLNPNVENF
;
A
#
# COMPACT_ATOMS: atom_id res chain seq x y z
N MET A 1 11.89 -13.03 -26.48
CA MET A 1 11.58 -13.77 -25.23
C MET A 1 12.90 -14.28 -24.69
N SER A 2 13.48 -13.65 -23.68
CA SER A 2 14.68 -14.15 -23.00
C SER A 2 14.28 -15.41 -22.25
N GLN A 3 14.99 -16.52 -22.47
CA GLN A 3 14.86 -17.73 -21.68
C GLN A 3 15.07 -17.34 -20.21
N LEU A 4 14.01 -17.49 -19.41
CA LEU A 4 14.14 -17.48 -17.95
C LEU A 4 15.08 -18.64 -17.58
N ASP A 5 16.06 -18.36 -16.71
CA ASP A 5 16.94 -19.40 -16.17
C ASP A 5 16.10 -20.58 -15.67
N SER A 6 16.60 -21.80 -15.90
CA SER A 6 15.90 -23.06 -15.61
C SER A 6 15.45 -23.26 -14.15
N ASN A 7 15.79 -22.31 -13.25
CA ASN A 7 15.44 -22.33 -11.83
C ASN A 7 14.17 -21.51 -11.49
N TRP A 8 13.55 -20.87 -12.48
CA TRP A 8 12.32 -20.09 -12.25
C TRP A 8 11.11 -20.85 -12.80
N SER A 9 10.10 -21.01 -11.96
CA SER A 9 8.80 -21.57 -12.37
C SER A 9 7.68 -20.59 -12.05
N PHE A 10 6.68 -20.54 -12.93
CA PHE A 10 5.45 -19.83 -12.61
C PHE A 10 4.71 -20.58 -11.50
N VAL A 11 4.25 -19.83 -10.51
CA VAL A 11 3.46 -20.35 -9.40
C VAL A 11 2.04 -19.84 -9.54
N ASP A 12 1.04 -20.70 -9.28
CA ASP A 12 -0.37 -20.33 -9.28
C ASP A 12 -0.63 -19.25 -8.22
N ASP A 13 -1.05 -18.06 -8.65
CA ASP A 13 -1.28 -16.87 -7.82
C ASP A 13 -2.20 -17.12 -6.62
N SER A 14 -3.10 -18.10 -6.74
CA SER A 14 -4.03 -18.47 -5.66
C SER A 14 -3.35 -19.12 -4.45
N LYS A 15 -2.06 -19.47 -4.55
CA LYS A 15 -1.35 -20.30 -3.55
C LYS A 15 -0.12 -19.61 -2.95
N VAL A 16 0.26 -18.42 -3.43
CA VAL A 16 1.53 -17.81 -3.04
C VAL A 16 1.32 -16.60 -2.16
N THR A 17 1.37 -16.82 -0.87
CA THR A 17 1.60 -15.76 0.11
C THR A 17 3.06 -15.84 0.55
N PRO A 18 3.85 -14.77 0.47
CA PRO A 18 5.20 -14.77 1.00
C PRO A 18 5.18 -15.13 2.48
N LYS A 19 6.03 -16.09 2.87
CA LYS A 19 6.07 -16.60 4.24
C LYS A 19 6.36 -15.48 5.25
N GLY A 20 5.54 -15.40 6.29
CA GLY A 20 5.67 -14.41 7.37
C GLY A 20 4.99 -13.06 7.07
N PHE A 21 4.46 -12.84 5.85
CA PHE A 21 3.67 -11.66 5.56
C PHE A 21 2.21 -11.88 5.93
N LEU A 22 1.57 -10.84 6.49
CA LEU A 22 0.14 -10.81 6.78
C LEU A 22 -0.54 -9.72 5.96
N PHE A 23 -1.77 -9.95 5.59
CA PHE A 23 -2.54 -9.07 4.73
C PHE A 23 -3.93 -8.84 5.28
N ALA A 24 -4.47 -7.65 5.03
CA ALA A 24 -5.88 -7.34 5.25
C ALA A 24 -6.42 -6.50 4.10
N GLY A 25 -7.67 -6.72 3.72
CA GLY A 25 -8.32 -5.92 2.68
C GLY A 25 -9.81 -5.79 2.93
N ILE A 26 -10.30 -4.54 3.05
CA ILE A 26 -11.69 -4.21 3.37
C ILE A 26 -12.27 -3.14 2.44
N SER A 27 -13.59 -3.00 2.45
CA SER A 27 -14.27 -1.83 1.94
C SER A 27 -14.39 -0.82 3.07
N ALA A 28 -13.69 0.32 2.95
CA ALA A 28 -13.72 1.42 3.91
C ALA A 28 -14.65 2.57 3.47
N GLY A 29 -15.36 2.40 2.35
CA GLY A 29 -16.28 3.40 1.83
C GLY A 29 -15.60 4.59 1.13
N LEU A 30 -14.34 4.45 0.74
CA LEU A 30 -13.62 5.48 -0.01
C LEU A 30 -14.07 5.54 -1.48
N LYS A 31 -14.69 4.47 -1.96
CA LYS A 31 -15.31 4.38 -3.30
C LYS A 31 -16.81 4.13 -3.20
N ALA A 32 -17.57 4.77 -4.08
CA ALA A 32 -19.01 4.55 -4.21
C ALA A 32 -19.37 3.10 -4.65
N SER A 33 -18.41 2.35 -5.19
CA SER A 33 -18.64 1.00 -5.73
C SER A 33 -18.77 -0.10 -4.67
N ASN A 34 -18.58 0.21 -3.39
CA ASN A 34 -18.52 -0.76 -2.27
C ASN A 34 -17.48 -1.90 -2.45
N LYS A 35 -16.57 -1.78 -3.42
CA LYS A 35 -15.45 -2.71 -3.57
C LYS A 35 -14.41 -2.45 -2.50
N LYS A 36 -13.56 -3.44 -2.22
CA LYS A 36 -12.40 -3.26 -1.33
C LYS A 36 -11.56 -2.08 -1.81
N ASP A 37 -11.31 -1.13 -0.94
CA ASP A 37 -10.62 0.12 -1.24
C ASP A 37 -9.57 0.50 -0.19
N LEU A 38 -9.38 -0.35 0.81
CA LEU A 38 -8.35 -0.24 1.82
C LEU A 38 -7.68 -1.59 2.03
N ALA A 39 -6.35 -1.60 2.03
CA ALA A 39 -5.56 -2.78 2.34
C ALA A 39 -4.37 -2.44 3.24
N LEU A 40 -3.91 -3.43 3.97
CA LEU A 40 -2.72 -3.37 4.81
C LEU A 40 -1.87 -4.61 4.57
N ILE A 41 -0.58 -4.39 4.37
CA ILE A 41 0.46 -5.42 4.32
C ILE A 41 1.32 -5.25 5.55
N LEU A 42 1.52 -6.32 6.32
CA LEU A 42 2.47 -6.38 7.42
C LEU A 42 3.58 -7.37 7.06
N ALA A 43 4.81 -6.88 7.04
CA ALA A 43 6.00 -7.68 6.81
C ALA A 43 6.58 -8.20 8.14
N PRO A 44 7.29 -9.34 8.13
CA PRO A 44 8.00 -9.83 9.30
C PRO A 44 9.07 -8.85 9.78
N GLU A 45 9.42 -8.94 11.04
CA GLU A 45 10.50 -8.12 11.62
C GLU A 45 11.82 -8.36 10.90
N GLY A 46 12.61 -7.28 10.72
CA GLY A 46 13.87 -7.32 9.97
C GLY A 46 13.70 -7.27 8.44
N SER A 47 12.49 -7.10 7.93
CA SER A 47 12.27 -6.92 6.49
C SER A 47 12.91 -5.64 5.98
N ILE A 48 13.50 -5.73 4.78
CA ILE A 48 14.10 -4.59 4.08
C ILE A 48 13.24 -4.26 2.86
N PHE A 49 12.87 -3.00 2.76
CA PHE A 49 12.10 -2.43 1.66
C PHE A 49 13.00 -1.60 0.76
N SER A 50 12.75 -1.67 -0.52
CA SER A 50 13.34 -0.81 -1.53
C SER A 50 12.23 -0.22 -2.40
N GLY A 51 12.45 0.98 -2.93
CA GLY A 51 11.47 1.68 -3.75
C GLY A 51 12.11 2.44 -4.89
N MET A 52 11.39 2.52 -6.01
CA MET A 52 11.69 3.44 -7.09
C MET A 52 10.58 4.49 -7.15
N PHE A 53 10.97 5.75 -7.26
CA PHE A 53 10.07 6.88 -7.20
C PHE A 53 10.11 7.68 -8.49
N THR A 54 8.96 8.26 -8.85
CA THR A 54 8.88 9.13 -10.03
C THR A 54 9.80 10.33 -9.90
N GLN A 55 10.37 10.75 -11.03
CA GLN A 55 11.15 12.00 -11.16
C GLN A 55 10.27 13.19 -11.60
N SER A 56 8.95 13.03 -11.62
CA SER A 56 8.02 14.12 -11.93
C SER A 56 8.20 15.28 -10.97
N ILE A 57 8.09 16.51 -11.45
CA ILE A 57 8.10 17.72 -10.63
C ILE A 57 6.87 17.76 -9.73
N VAL A 58 5.72 17.29 -10.22
CA VAL A 58 4.48 17.19 -9.44
C VAL A 58 4.39 15.78 -8.87
N ARG A 59 4.63 15.68 -7.57
CA ARG A 59 4.60 14.41 -6.83
C ARG A 59 3.48 14.42 -5.80
N ALA A 60 2.92 13.26 -5.52
CA ALA A 60 1.97 13.10 -4.44
C ALA A 60 2.70 13.11 -3.09
N SER A 61 2.09 13.68 -2.04
CA SER A 61 2.68 13.74 -0.70
C SER A 61 3.11 12.36 -0.18
N CYS A 62 2.33 11.33 -0.47
CA CYS A 62 2.69 9.95 -0.08
C CYS A 62 3.98 9.46 -0.75
N VAL A 63 4.30 9.90 -1.97
CA VAL A 63 5.54 9.53 -2.68
C VAL A 63 6.76 10.14 -2.00
N ASP A 64 6.70 11.44 -1.69
CA ASP A 64 7.81 12.14 -1.05
C ASP A 64 8.10 11.59 0.36
N ILE A 65 7.06 11.40 1.17
CA ILE A 65 7.22 10.91 2.54
C ILE A 65 7.70 9.44 2.54
N CYS A 66 7.21 8.60 1.63
CA CYS A 66 7.68 7.22 1.52
C CYS A 66 9.17 7.15 1.14
N GLU A 67 9.61 7.97 0.18
CA GLU A 67 11.02 8.06 -0.18
C GLU A 67 11.90 8.49 1.01
N GLU A 68 11.46 9.51 1.76
CA GLU A 68 12.14 9.96 2.96
C GLU A 68 12.21 8.87 4.03
N ARG A 69 11.09 8.17 4.32
CA ARG A 69 11.04 7.10 5.32
C ARG A 69 11.96 5.93 4.96
N ILE A 70 11.99 5.50 3.70
CA ILE A 70 12.92 4.44 3.25
C ILE A 70 14.37 4.86 3.49
N LYS A 71 14.74 6.10 3.17
CA LYS A 71 16.09 6.62 3.41
C LYS A 71 16.40 6.69 4.91
N LYS A 72 15.50 7.26 5.70
CA LYS A 72 15.68 7.45 7.16
C LYS A 72 15.82 6.13 7.91
N THR A 73 15.06 5.12 7.53
CA THR A 73 15.08 3.80 8.19
C THR A 73 16.08 2.83 7.58
N SER A 74 16.88 3.27 6.58
CA SER A 74 17.75 2.38 5.78
C SER A 74 16.97 1.19 5.18
N GLY A 75 15.69 1.39 4.87
CA GLY A 75 14.80 0.36 4.34
C GLY A 75 14.19 -0.58 5.38
N PHE A 76 14.52 -0.47 6.66
CA PHE A 76 13.88 -1.28 7.70
C PHE A 76 12.47 -0.77 7.97
N LEU A 77 11.49 -1.45 7.39
CA LEU A 77 10.08 -1.10 7.44
C LEU A 77 9.23 -2.31 7.81
N ARG A 78 7.99 -2.07 8.22
CA ARG A 78 7.10 -3.12 8.72
C ARG A 78 5.77 -3.18 7.99
N ALA A 79 5.24 -2.05 7.52
CA ALA A 79 3.89 -2.05 6.99
C ALA A 79 3.73 -1.16 5.77
N ILE A 80 2.79 -1.54 4.89
CA ILE A 80 2.30 -0.71 3.79
C ILE A 80 0.79 -0.61 3.89
N LEU A 81 0.28 0.60 4.10
CA LEU A 81 -1.12 0.93 3.98
C LEU A 81 -1.44 1.31 2.54
N ILE A 82 -2.52 0.78 1.97
CA ILE A 82 -2.89 1.04 0.58
C ILE A 82 -4.34 1.48 0.55
N ASN A 83 -4.63 2.64 -0.02
CA ASN A 83 -5.99 3.08 -0.28
C ASN A 83 -6.25 3.30 -1.76
N SER A 84 -7.51 3.15 -2.14
CA SER A 84 -8.00 3.40 -3.49
C SER A 84 -9.28 4.25 -3.42
N GLY A 85 -9.35 5.27 -4.28
CA GLY A 85 -10.44 6.25 -4.33
C GLY A 85 -9.91 7.67 -4.47
N GLN A 86 -8.95 8.08 -3.65
CA GLN A 86 -8.26 9.36 -3.68
C GLN A 86 -6.75 9.11 -3.75
N ALA A 87 -6.06 9.84 -4.65
CA ALA A 87 -4.65 9.61 -4.95
C ALA A 87 -3.66 10.27 -3.97
N ASN A 88 -4.14 11.09 -3.03
CA ASN A 88 -3.31 11.95 -2.18
C ASN A 88 -2.31 12.82 -2.98
N ALA A 89 -2.68 13.17 -4.20
CA ALA A 89 -1.89 13.98 -5.11
C ALA A 89 -2.56 15.33 -5.32
N CYS A 90 -1.78 16.41 -5.42
CA CYS A 90 -2.25 17.81 -5.57
C CYS A 90 -3.18 18.24 -4.44
N THR A 91 -2.96 17.79 -3.22
CA THR A 91 -3.75 18.11 -2.02
C THR A 91 -3.00 19.00 -1.02
N GLY A 92 -1.80 19.44 -1.36
CA GLY A 92 -0.99 20.35 -0.54
C GLY A 92 -0.69 19.79 0.86
N ASN A 93 -0.62 20.70 1.84
CA ASN A 93 -0.35 20.34 3.24
C ASN A 93 -1.36 19.37 3.84
N LEU A 94 -2.61 19.40 3.37
CA LEU A 94 -3.65 18.48 3.83
C LEU A 94 -3.31 17.03 3.48
N GLY A 95 -2.71 16.80 2.31
CA GLY A 95 -2.23 15.46 1.91
C GLY A 95 -1.13 14.93 2.83
N ILE A 96 -0.22 15.79 3.29
CA ILE A 96 0.83 15.45 4.26
C ILE A 96 0.19 15.07 5.60
N GLN A 97 -0.72 15.90 6.11
CA GLN A 97 -1.43 15.65 7.36
C GLN A 97 -2.22 14.33 7.33
N HIS A 98 -2.94 14.07 6.24
CA HIS A 98 -3.70 12.84 6.09
C HIS A 98 -2.80 11.61 6.03
N PHE A 99 -1.64 11.71 5.38
CA PHE A 99 -0.64 10.65 5.40
C PHE A 99 -0.18 10.35 6.84
N GLN A 100 0.23 11.39 7.59
CA GLN A 100 0.72 11.25 8.96
C GLN A 100 -0.36 10.66 9.89
N ILE A 101 -1.59 11.15 9.81
CA ILE A 101 -2.72 10.62 10.61
C ILE A 101 -2.94 9.14 10.30
N ALA A 102 -2.99 8.77 9.02
CA ALA A 102 -3.24 7.39 8.63
C ALA A 102 -2.13 6.44 9.07
N THR A 103 -0.87 6.80 8.79
CA THR A 103 0.29 5.95 9.14
C THR A 103 0.52 5.89 10.64
N GLY A 104 0.32 7.00 11.37
CA GLY A 104 0.40 7.02 12.83
C GLY A 104 -0.62 6.10 13.48
N LYS A 105 -1.89 6.11 13.01
CA LYS A 105 -2.93 5.21 13.52
C LYS A 105 -2.68 3.74 13.20
N ILE A 106 -2.11 3.43 12.04
CA ILE A 106 -1.67 2.06 11.73
C ILE A 106 -0.50 1.65 12.62
N ALA A 107 0.46 2.54 12.86
CA ALA A 107 1.59 2.26 13.75
C ALA A 107 1.12 1.96 15.19
N GLU A 108 0.19 2.76 15.72
CA GLU A 108 -0.46 2.50 17.03
C GLU A 108 -1.14 1.12 17.06
N LEU A 109 -1.91 0.77 16.00
CA LEU A 109 -2.61 -0.50 15.90
C LEU A 109 -1.67 -1.70 15.89
N LEU A 110 -0.51 -1.56 15.23
CA LEU A 110 0.46 -2.62 15.05
C LEU A 110 1.54 -2.66 16.14
N GLY A 111 1.63 -1.65 17.01
CA GLY A 111 2.69 -1.53 18.02
C GLY A 111 4.09 -1.31 17.43
N ILE A 112 4.18 -0.58 16.30
CA ILE A 112 5.43 -0.28 15.59
C ILE A 112 5.64 1.24 15.51
N LYS A 113 6.80 1.68 15.03
CA LYS A 113 7.05 3.11 14.84
C LYS A 113 6.34 3.65 13.59
N GLU A 114 5.92 4.90 13.63
CA GLU A 114 5.24 5.53 12.48
C GLU A 114 6.12 5.55 11.21
N GLU A 115 7.41 5.78 11.36
CA GLU A 115 8.36 5.77 10.27
C GLU A 115 8.55 4.41 9.60
N GLU A 116 8.11 3.33 10.25
CA GLU A 116 8.11 1.96 9.69
C GLU A 116 6.88 1.64 8.84
N VAL A 117 5.96 2.61 8.68
CA VAL A 117 4.74 2.47 7.87
C VAL A 117 4.84 3.31 6.61
N LEU A 118 4.66 2.70 5.46
CA LEU A 118 4.48 3.39 4.18
C LEU A 118 3.00 3.48 3.82
N MET A 119 2.66 4.39 2.90
CA MET A 119 1.30 4.50 2.37
C MET A 119 1.32 4.70 0.85
N CYS A 120 0.56 3.87 0.14
CA CYS A 120 0.30 3.98 -1.28
C CYS A 120 -1.14 4.42 -1.50
N SER A 121 -1.35 5.48 -2.28
CA SER A 121 -2.68 6.01 -2.56
C SER A 121 -2.93 6.06 -4.05
N THR A 122 -4.11 5.61 -4.48
CA THR A 122 -4.53 5.68 -5.88
C THR A 122 -5.94 6.24 -5.99
N GLY A 123 -6.28 6.84 -7.14
CA GLY A 123 -7.62 7.32 -7.42
C GLY A 123 -7.66 8.73 -7.96
N VAL A 124 -8.65 9.52 -7.53
CA VAL A 124 -8.88 10.88 -8.02
C VAL A 124 -7.80 11.83 -7.48
N ILE A 125 -7.22 12.62 -8.38
CA ILE A 125 -6.21 13.65 -8.08
C ILE A 125 -6.93 14.93 -7.61
N GLY A 126 -6.35 15.65 -6.66
CA GLY A 126 -6.87 16.93 -6.15
C GLY A 126 -8.02 16.78 -5.13
N VAL A 127 -8.48 15.56 -4.89
CA VAL A 127 -9.51 15.28 -3.88
C VAL A 127 -8.84 14.74 -2.61
N PRO A 128 -9.02 15.40 -1.45
CA PRO A 128 -8.46 14.91 -0.18
C PRO A 128 -9.02 13.54 0.19
N ILE A 129 -8.19 12.72 0.84
CA ILE A 129 -8.63 11.46 1.42
C ILE A 129 -9.69 11.73 2.48
N GLN A 130 -10.75 10.93 2.51
CA GLN A 130 -11.76 10.95 3.58
C GLN A 130 -11.16 10.33 4.85
N ILE A 131 -10.26 11.07 5.49
CA ILE A 131 -9.38 10.54 6.54
C ILE A 131 -10.13 9.96 7.72
N ASN A 132 -11.24 10.58 8.12
CA ASN A 132 -12.05 10.12 9.26
C ASN A 132 -12.68 8.75 8.97
N ASP A 133 -13.21 8.56 7.75
CA ASP A 133 -13.81 7.30 7.33
C ASP A 133 -12.73 6.23 7.16
N LEU A 134 -11.59 6.58 6.59
CA LEU A 134 -10.45 5.68 6.48
C LEU A 134 -10.01 5.17 7.86
N VAL A 135 -9.70 6.06 8.80
CA VAL A 135 -9.21 5.71 10.15
C VAL A 135 -10.26 4.94 10.95
N LYS A 136 -11.54 5.33 10.89
CA LYS A 136 -12.65 4.64 11.55
C LYS A 136 -12.74 3.16 11.15
N ASN A 137 -12.34 2.82 9.94
CA ASN A 137 -12.41 1.47 9.41
C ASN A 137 -11.17 0.61 9.72
N PHE A 138 -10.08 1.17 10.25
CA PHE A 138 -8.88 0.39 10.60
C PHE A 138 -9.16 -0.75 11.57
N LYS A 139 -10.13 -0.60 12.48
CA LYS A 139 -10.57 -1.65 13.41
C LYS A 139 -11.10 -2.92 12.74
N PHE A 140 -11.45 -2.85 11.45
CA PHE A 140 -11.92 -4.00 10.67
C PHE A 140 -10.80 -4.66 9.85
N LEU A 141 -9.58 -4.11 9.87
CA LEU A 141 -8.42 -4.72 9.24
C LEU A 141 -8.00 -5.96 10.04
N ASN A 142 -8.42 -7.13 9.56
CA ASN A 142 -8.03 -8.41 10.16
C ASN A 142 -6.88 -9.01 9.36
N LEU A 143 -5.67 -8.92 9.91
CA LEU A 143 -4.45 -9.38 9.25
C LEU A 143 -4.40 -10.91 9.19
N ASN A 144 -4.34 -11.46 7.97
CA ASN A 144 -4.20 -12.90 7.74
C ASN A 144 -3.43 -13.16 6.43
N GLU A 145 -3.01 -14.41 6.21
CA GLU A 145 -2.23 -14.79 5.04
C GLU A 145 -3.02 -14.80 3.72
N LYS A 146 -4.36 -14.85 3.77
CA LYS A 146 -5.21 -15.10 2.59
C LYS A 146 -5.81 -13.84 1.95
N ASP A 147 -5.93 -12.73 2.68
CA ASP A 147 -6.69 -11.57 2.20
C ASP A 147 -6.00 -10.76 1.11
N PHE A 148 -4.68 -10.87 0.97
CA PHE A 148 -3.93 -10.16 -0.05
C PHE A 148 -4.38 -10.54 -1.47
N ILE A 149 -4.52 -11.82 -1.75
CA ILE A 149 -4.96 -12.33 -3.06
C ILE A 149 -6.35 -11.81 -3.40
N ASN A 150 -7.25 -11.76 -2.43
CA ASN A 150 -8.59 -11.23 -2.63
C ASN A 150 -8.58 -9.72 -2.90
N TYR A 151 -7.68 -8.96 -2.29
CA TYR A 151 -7.48 -7.55 -2.58
C TYR A 151 -6.98 -7.36 -4.02
N LEU A 152 -5.96 -8.09 -4.44
CA LEU A 152 -5.38 -8.00 -5.77
C LEU A 152 -6.38 -8.28 -6.89
N LYS A 153 -7.20 -9.32 -6.75
CA LYS A 153 -8.24 -9.67 -7.73
C LYS A 153 -9.26 -8.55 -7.93
N ASN A 154 -9.49 -7.71 -6.93
CA ASN A 154 -10.46 -6.62 -6.98
C ASN A 154 -9.86 -5.27 -7.42
N GLU A 155 -8.53 -5.10 -7.40
CA GLU A 155 -7.84 -3.84 -7.67
C GLU A 155 -6.83 -3.94 -8.83
N LYS A 156 -7.31 -4.28 -10.02
CA LYS A 156 -6.48 -4.38 -11.24
C LYS A 156 -5.72 -3.09 -11.60
N ARG A 157 -6.14 -1.92 -11.11
CA ARG A 157 -5.53 -0.63 -11.47
C ARG A 157 -4.32 -0.25 -10.60
N GLY A 158 -4.30 -0.57 -9.33
CA GLY A 158 -3.21 -0.19 -8.41
C GLY A 158 -1.88 -0.87 -8.73
N TRP A 159 -1.93 -2.07 -9.26
CA TRP A 159 -0.75 -2.87 -9.61
C TRP A 159 -0.02 -2.41 -10.87
N ARG A 160 -0.68 -1.74 -11.80
CA ARG A 160 -0.02 -1.21 -13.01
C ARG A 160 1.10 -0.22 -12.69
N TYR A 161 1.02 0.46 -11.55
CA TYR A 161 2.05 1.41 -11.10
C TYR A 161 3.21 0.74 -10.35
N LEU A 162 2.99 -0.44 -9.78
CA LEU A 162 4.02 -1.18 -9.04
C LEU A 162 4.77 -2.18 -9.92
N ASN A 163 4.15 -2.66 -11.00
CA ASN A 163 4.79 -3.58 -11.94
C ASN A 163 4.19 -3.43 -13.35
N PRO A 164 4.85 -2.71 -14.26
CA PRO A 164 4.36 -2.51 -15.63
C PRO A 164 4.29 -3.80 -16.48
N ASN A 165 4.84 -4.90 -15.98
CA ASN A 165 4.85 -6.20 -16.69
C ASN A 165 3.71 -7.15 -16.26
N VAL A 166 2.76 -6.72 -15.43
CA VAL A 166 1.60 -7.52 -14.98
C VAL A 166 0.39 -7.34 -15.91
N GLU A 167 0.60 -7.14 -17.20
CA GLU A 167 -0.53 -7.07 -18.16
C GLU A 167 -1.19 -8.44 -18.46
N ASN A 168 -0.67 -9.54 -17.91
CA ASN A 168 -1.12 -10.90 -18.21
C ASN A 168 -1.52 -11.73 -17.00
N PHE A 169 -2.10 -11.10 -15.95
CA PHE A 169 -2.72 -11.83 -14.84
C PHE A 169 -4.22 -11.61 -14.81
#